data_9a26339761d3b280b4c39cb9e6df1513
#
_entry.id   9a26339761d3b280b4c39cb9e6df1513
#
_cell.length_a   1.000
_cell.length_b   1.000
_cell.length_c   1.000
_cell.angle_alpha   90.00
_cell.angle_beta   90.00
_cell.angle_gamma   90.00
#
_symmetry.space_group_name_H-M   'P 1'
#
loop_
_entity.id
_entity.type
_entity.pdbx_description
1 polymer ?
#
loop_
_entity_poly.entity_id
_entity_poly.type
_entity_poly.pdbx_seq_one_letter_code
_entity_poly.pdbx_strand_id
1 'polypeptide(L)'
;QQVIYGALERAAEGLALTQSPYATVGDELQAVSATLPDALALTLRTHLLLPEGLGLRFGIGAGVISEVEGAVGGGSDGAAARPIQDGSAWWAAREAIERAHALQDEGRSFVRTWLRVHPDAVSGSGGERGEREGLVNSVLILRDQTVFRFQPRQRRMMVGLLMGATQVE
;
A
#
# COMPACT_ATOMS: atom_id res chain seq x y z
N GLN A 1 6.35 -12.75 10.52
CA GLN A 1 6.71 -11.32 10.45
C GLN A 1 7.89 -11.12 9.50
N GLN A 2 9.01 -11.82 9.66
CA GLN A 2 10.21 -11.70 8.80
C GLN A 2 9.93 -11.91 7.30
N VAL A 3 9.05 -12.83 6.93
CA VAL A 3 8.64 -13.09 5.53
C VAL A 3 7.91 -11.89 4.93
N ILE A 4 7.06 -11.23 5.71
CA ILE A 4 6.32 -10.03 5.28
C ILE A 4 7.31 -8.87 5.03
N TYR A 5 8.26 -8.66 5.92
CA TYR A 5 9.29 -7.63 5.75
C TYR A 5 10.14 -7.87 4.50
N GLY A 6 10.63 -9.08 4.28
CA GLY A 6 11.40 -9.40 3.09
C GLY A 6 10.61 -9.20 1.79
N ALA A 7 9.30 -9.48 1.81
CA ALA A 7 8.43 -9.22 0.66
C ALA A 7 8.26 -7.72 0.41
N LEU A 8 8.08 -6.92 1.47
CA LEU A 8 7.94 -5.46 1.36
C LEU A 8 9.23 -4.78 0.91
N GLU A 9 10.37 -5.16 1.47
CA GLU A 9 11.68 -4.64 1.05
C GLU A 9 11.92 -4.89 -0.43
N ARG A 10 11.71 -6.13 -0.88
CA ARG A 10 11.85 -6.49 -2.29
C ARG A 10 10.83 -5.77 -3.17
N ALA A 11 9.58 -5.61 -2.73
CA ALA A 11 8.56 -4.88 -3.48
C ALA A 11 8.92 -3.40 -3.66
N ALA A 12 9.64 -2.82 -2.70
CA ALA A 12 10.07 -1.42 -2.69
C ALA A 12 11.26 -1.12 -3.62
N GLU A 13 11.98 -2.15 -4.11
CA GLU A 13 13.15 -1.96 -4.97
C GLU A 13 12.82 -1.12 -6.20
N GLY A 14 13.58 -0.04 -6.41
CA GLY A 14 13.45 0.86 -7.55
C GLY A 14 12.21 1.77 -7.54
N LEU A 15 11.44 1.80 -6.46
CA LEU A 15 10.31 2.73 -6.30
C LEU A 15 10.76 4.03 -5.63
N ALA A 16 10.14 5.15 -6.00
CA ALA A 16 10.36 6.44 -5.37
C ALA A 16 9.58 6.53 -4.05
N LEU A 17 10.14 5.94 -3.00
CA LEU A 17 9.60 6.01 -1.65
C LEU A 17 10.31 7.10 -0.86
N THR A 18 9.55 8.05 -0.32
CA THR A 18 10.09 9.04 0.64
C THR A 18 10.32 8.41 2.01
N GLN A 19 9.57 7.34 2.31
CA GLN A 19 9.79 6.52 3.49
C GLN A 19 9.58 5.04 3.15
N SER A 20 10.61 4.24 3.33
CA SER A 20 10.55 2.79 3.15
C SER A 20 9.58 2.12 4.14
N PRO A 21 9.02 0.96 3.80
CA PRO A 21 8.14 0.22 4.71
C PRO A 21 8.77 -0.01 6.08
N TYR A 22 8.04 0.28 7.14
CA TYR A 22 8.46 0.07 8.52
C TYR A 22 7.28 -0.33 9.42
N ALA A 23 7.58 -1.00 10.52
CA ALA A 23 6.58 -1.33 11.52
C ALA A 23 6.26 -0.11 12.40
N THR A 24 5.01 0.00 12.75
CA THR A 24 4.51 0.90 13.78
C THR A 24 4.10 0.10 15.02
N VAL A 25 3.07 0.52 15.72
CA VAL A 25 2.56 -0.20 16.89
C VAL A 25 1.69 -1.40 16.44
N GLY A 26 1.94 -2.55 17.04
CA GLY A 26 1.19 -3.77 16.73
C GLY A 26 1.66 -4.48 15.46
N ASP A 27 0.74 -4.81 14.59
CA ASP A 27 0.97 -5.49 13.31
C ASP A 27 0.85 -4.55 12.09
N GLU A 28 0.75 -3.25 12.34
CA GLU A 28 0.65 -2.25 11.29
C GLU A 28 2.03 -1.94 10.68
N LEU A 29 2.01 -1.75 9.36
CA LEU A 29 3.17 -1.35 8.56
C LEU A 29 2.82 -0.08 7.79
N GLN A 30 3.77 0.83 7.70
CA GLN A 30 3.58 2.10 7.01
C GLN A 30 4.71 2.34 6.01
N ALA A 31 4.40 3.05 4.94
CA ALA A 31 5.35 3.53 3.94
C ALA A 31 4.82 4.83 3.33
N VAL A 32 5.71 5.67 2.83
CA VAL A 32 5.33 6.89 2.09
C VAL A 32 5.95 6.84 0.70
N SER A 33 5.13 6.94 -0.33
CA SER A 33 5.58 7.05 -1.70
C SER A 33 5.46 8.48 -2.22
N ALA A 34 6.38 8.86 -3.11
CA ALA A 34 6.37 10.18 -3.74
C ALA A 34 5.18 10.33 -4.71
N THR A 35 4.72 9.22 -5.30
CA THR A 35 3.67 9.22 -6.31
C THR A 35 2.65 8.11 -6.11
N LEU A 36 1.45 8.31 -6.64
CA LEU A 36 0.42 7.26 -6.65
C LEU A 36 0.86 6.00 -7.44
N PRO A 37 1.49 6.10 -8.62
CA PRO A 37 2.03 4.93 -9.31
C PRO A 37 2.98 4.08 -8.47
N ASP A 38 3.86 4.68 -7.68
CA ASP A 38 4.77 3.95 -6.78
C ASP A 38 4.02 3.23 -5.66
N ALA A 39 3.00 3.87 -5.07
CA ALA A 39 2.14 3.22 -4.08
C ALA A 39 1.38 2.03 -4.68
N LEU A 40 0.84 2.18 -5.89
CA LEU A 40 0.15 1.11 -6.61
C LEU A 40 1.11 -0.05 -6.95
N ALA A 41 2.33 0.26 -7.38
CA ALA A 41 3.35 -0.73 -7.67
C ALA A 41 3.80 -1.48 -6.40
N LEU A 42 4.05 -0.75 -5.29
CA LEU A 42 4.41 -1.34 -4.01
C LEU A 42 3.37 -2.35 -3.55
N THR A 43 2.10 -1.96 -3.53
CA THR A 43 1.01 -2.83 -3.07
C THR A 43 0.84 -4.05 -3.98
N LEU A 44 0.92 -3.89 -5.31
CA LEU A 44 0.81 -4.99 -6.25
C LEU A 44 1.99 -5.98 -6.12
N ARG A 45 3.23 -5.47 -6.12
CA ARG A 45 4.43 -6.31 -5.97
C ARG A 45 4.40 -7.07 -4.66
N THR A 46 3.98 -6.43 -3.56
CA THR A 46 3.84 -7.10 -2.26
C THR A 46 2.83 -8.23 -2.31
N HIS A 47 1.64 -8.00 -2.89
CA HIS A 47 0.64 -9.07 -3.04
C HIS A 47 1.16 -10.27 -3.83
N LEU A 48 1.98 -10.03 -4.85
CA LEU A 48 2.53 -11.10 -5.69
C LEU A 48 3.69 -11.86 -5.00
N LEU A 49 4.46 -11.16 -4.16
CA LEU A 49 5.63 -11.72 -3.45
C LEU A 49 5.25 -12.49 -2.18
N LEU A 50 4.11 -12.19 -1.58
CA LEU A 50 3.65 -12.89 -0.38
C LEU A 50 3.36 -14.37 -0.69
N PRO A 51 3.79 -15.30 0.18
CA PRO A 51 3.43 -16.71 0.09
C PRO A 51 1.92 -16.94 0.11
N GLU A 52 1.48 -18.07 -0.41
CA GLU A 52 0.09 -18.51 -0.29
C GLU A 52 -0.34 -18.59 1.18
N GLY A 53 -1.56 -18.18 1.45
CA GLY A 53 -2.11 -18.14 2.81
C GLY A 53 -1.74 -16.89 3.61
N LEU A 54 -0.75 -16.10 3.17
CA LEU A 54 -0.46 -14.80 3.74
C LEU A 54 -1.07 -13.69 2.88
N GLY A 55 -1.75 -12.75 3.54
CA GLY A 55 -2.35 -11.59 2.87
C GLY A 55 -2.21 -10.35 3.73
N LEU A 56 -1.88 -9.24 3.10
CA LEU A 56 -1.94 -7.91 3.70
C LEU A 56 -3.12 -7.13 3.12
N ARG A 57 -3.64 -6.21 3.90
CA ARG A 57 -4.54 -5.16 3.43
C ARG A 57 -3.76 -3.87 3.31
N PHE A 58 -4.10 -3.07 2.30
CA PHE A 58 -3.48 -1.79 2.06
C PHE A 58 -4.53 -0.68 1.98
N GLY A 59 -4.37 0.33 2.82
CA GLY A 59 -5.02 1.62 2.65
C GLY A 59 -4.04 2.59 2.01
N ILE A 60 -4.35 3.08 0.82
CA ILE A 60 -3.59 4.14 0.18
C ILE A 60 -4.28 5.46 0.49
N GLY A 61 -3.60 6.35 1.20
CA GLY A 61 -4.08 7.70 1.51
C GLY A 61 -3.29 8.73 0.71
N ALA A 62 -4.00 9.59 -0.03
CA ALA A 62 -3.41 10.77 -0.63
C ALA A 62 -3.81 12.00 0.20
N GLY A 63 -2.84 12.79 0.64
CA GLY A 63 -3.03 13.94 1.51
C GLY A 63 -1.71 14.62 1.85
N VAL A 64 -1.77 15.54 2.78
CA VAL A 64 -0.58 16.18 3.35
C VAL A 64 -0.02 15.30 4.46
N ILE A 65 1.31 15.23 4.53
CA ILE A 65 2.06 14.64 5.64
C ILE A 65 2.90 15.72 6.28
N SER A 66 2.83 15.85 7.60
CA SER A 66 3.64 16.75 8.41
C SER A 66 4.38 15.96 9.50
N GLU A 67 5.57 16.41 9.82
CA GLU A 67 6.31 15.90 10.98
C GLU A 67 5.88 16.67 12.23
N VAL A 68 5.62 15.95 13.31
CA VAL A 68 5.31 16.55 14.60
C VAL A 68 6.62 16.96 15.26
N GLU A 69 6.88 18.29 15.36
CA GLU A 69 8.09 18.81 15.98
C GLU A 69 8.26 18.30 17.42
N GLY A 70 9.45 17.78 17.71
CA GLY A 70 9.82 17.35 19.07
C GLY A 70 9.26 15.98 19.50
N ALA A 71 8.44 15.33 18.70
CA ALA A 71 7.96 14.00 19.01
C ALA A 71 8.82 12.94 18.29
N VAL A 72 9.43 12.08 19.09
CA VAL A 72 10.25 10.97 18.58
C VAL A 72 9.58 9.66 18.96
N GLY A 73 9.13 8.91 17.97
CA GLY A 73 8.58 7.57 18.18
C GLY A 73 9.67 6.60 18.66
N GLY A 74 9.48 5.99 19.82
CA GLY A 74 10.38 4.97 20.33
C GLY A 74 10.25 3.70 19.49
N GLY A 75 11.27 3.35 18.70
CA GLY A 75 11.39 2.02 18.13
C GLY A 75 11.73 1.03 19.24
N SER A 76 10.88 0.02 19.48
CA SER A 76 11.28 -1.19 20.15
C SER A 76 12.31 -1.88 19.25
N ASP A 77 13.42 -2.31 19.83
CA ASP A 77 14.48 -3.09 19.18
C ASP A 77 15.47 -2.34 18.25
N GLY A 78 16.05 -1.23 18.71
CA GLY A 78 17.25 -0.64 18.10
C GLY A 78 17.03 0.06 16.74
N ALA A 79 15.81 0.26 16.31
CA ALA A 79 15.51 1.11 15.18
C ALA A 79 15.74 2.58 15.54
N ALA A 80 16.39 3.32 14.65
CA ALA A 80 16.60 4.75 14.84
C ALA A 80 15.27 5.45 15.13
N ALA A 81 15.27 6.28 16.17
CA ALA A 81 14.11 7.10 16.53
C ALA A 81 13.67 7.94 15.33
N ARG A 82 12.41 7.82 14.95
CA ARG A 82 11.83 8.51 13.79
C ARG A 82 10.87 9.58 14.27
N PRO A 83 10.79 10.73 13.55
CA PRO A 83 9.79 11.72 13.86
C PRO A 83 8.38 11.12 13.72
N ILE A 84 7.50 11.46 14.66
CA ILE A 84 6.10 11.10 14.54
C ILE A 84 5.52 11.92 13.40
N GLN A 85 4.88 11.24 12.46
CA GLN A 85 4.21 11.88 11.34
C GLN A 85 2.71 11.93 11.60
N ASP A 86 2.11 13.04 11.23
CA ASP A 86 0.66 13.26 11.23
C ASP A 86 0.24 13.90 9.90
N GLY A 87 -1.04 13.98 9.68
CA GLY A 87 -1.59 14.64 8.51
C GLY A 87 -2.72 13.87 7.84
N SER A 88 -3.36 14.56 6.92
CA SER A 88 -4.56 14.04 6.25
C SER A 88 -4.33 12.80 5.42
N ALA A 89 -3.10 12.55 4.95
CA ALA A 89 -2.75 11.31 4.25
C ALA A 89 -2.93 10.07 5.15
N TRP A 90 -2.58 10.17 6.43
CA TRP A 90 -2.74 9.06 7.38
C TRP A 90 -4.21 8.79 7.71
N TRP A 91 -5.02 9.83 7.85
CA TRP A 91 -6.47 9.70 8.03
C TRP A 91 -7.11 9.02 6.81
N ALA A 92 -6.75 9.48 5.61
CA ALA A 92 -7.24 8.88 4.37
C ALA A 92 -6.79 7.42 4.21
N ALA A 93 -5.55 7.07 4.58
CA ALA A 93 -5.06 5.70 4.55
C ALA A 93 -5.82 4.79 5.53
N ARG A 94 -6.15 5.29 6.72
CA ARG A 94 -6.95 4.56 7.71
C ARG A 94 -8.37 4.30 7.20
N GLU A 95 -9.06 5.32 6.69
CA GLU A 95 -10.38 5.14 6.08
C GLU A 95 -10.33 4.13 4.91
N ALA A 96 -9.28 4.17 4.12
CA ALA A 96 -9.09 3.26 3.01
C ALA A 96 -8.93 1.81 3.47
N ILE A 97 -8.10 1.53 4.47
CA ILE A 97 -7.91 0.15 4.97
C ILE A 97 -9.16 -0.39 5.68
N GLU A 98 -9.89 0.48 6.39
CA GLU A 98 -11.17 0.12 7.00
C GLU A 98 -12.22 -0.23 5.94
N ARG A 99 -12.25 0.51 4.82
CA ARG A 99 -13.15 0.20 3.71
C ARG A 99 -12.78 -1.12 3.02
N ALA A 100 -11.49 -1.39 2.81
CA ALA A 100 -11.04 -2.67 2.27
C ALA A 100 -11.47 -3.83 3.21
N HIS A 101 -11.36 -3.64 4.52
CA HIS A 101 -11.81 -4.62 5.51
C HIS A 101 -13.33 -4.87 5.42
N ALA A 102 -14.11 -3.81 5.41
CA ALA A 102 -15.59 -3.90 5.32
C ALA A 102 -16.04 -4.65 4.05
N LEU A 103 -15.38 -4.39 2.91
CA LEU A 103 -15.67 -5.10 1.66
C LEU A 103 -15.37 -6.61 1.74
N GLN A 104 -14.35 -7.00 2.49
CA GLN A 104 -14.07 -8.43 2.73
C GLN A 104 -15.17 -9.08 3.60
N ASP A 105 -15.63 -8.38 4.62
CA ASP A 105 -16.73 -8.85 5.49
C ASP A 105 -18.07 -8.94 4.74
N GLU A 106 -18.27 -8.06 3.73
CA GLU A 106 -19.38 -8.12 2.77
C GLU A 106 -19.27 -9.29 1.76
N GLY A 107 -18.28 -10.17 1.89
CA GLY A 107 -18.09 -11.34 1.04
C GLY A 107 -17.16 -11.13 -0.17
N ARG A 108 -16.52 -9.96 -0.30
CA ARG A 108 -15.54 -9.68 -1.35
C ARG A 108 -14.13 -9.99 -0.86
N SER A 109 -13.88 -11.22 -0.49
CA SER A 109 -12.65 -11.69 0.16
C SER A 109 -11.35 -11.42 -0.61
N PHE A 110 -11.45 -11.13 -1.91
CA PHE A 110 -10.31 -10.80 -2.77
C PHE A 110 -9.87 -9.33 -2.66
N VAL A 111 -10.72 -8.40 -2.18
CA VAL A 111 -10.37 -6.99 -2.06
C VAL A 111 -9.32 -6.83 -0.96
N ARG A 112 -8.17 -6.29 -1.33
CA ARG A 112 -7.03 -6.11 -0.43
C ARG A 112 -6.52 -4.67 -0.39
N THR A 113 -6.87 -3.86 -1.39
CA THR A 113 -6.36 -2.51 -1.53
C THR A 113 -7.48 -1.52 -1.79
N TRP A 114 -7.43 -0.39 -1.12
CA TRP A 114 -8.36 0.73 -1.33
C TRP A 114 -7.62 2.05 -1.31
N LEU A 115 -8.08 3.03 -2.10
CA LEU A 115 -7.57 4.40 -2.15
C LEU A 115 -8.59 5.36 -1.54
N ARG A 116 -8.09 6.31 -0.75
CA ARG A 116 -8.79 7.53 -0.34
C ARG A 116 -7.96 8.75 -0.66
N VAL A 117 -8.62 9.79 -1.17
CA VAL A 117 -7.99 11.08 -1.49
C VAL A 117 -8.58 12.14 -0.57
N HIS A 118 -7.77 12.66 0.34
CA HIS A 118 -8.20 13.77 1.19
C HIS A 118 -8.39 15.06 0.37
N PRO A 119 -9.34 15.95 0.75
CA PRO A 119 -9.60 17.19 0.03
C PRO A 119 -8.39 18.10 -0.21
N ASP A 120 -7.42 18.09 0.68
CA ASP A 120 -6.21 18.91 0.58
C ASP A 120 -5.13 18.35 -0.36
N ALA A 121 -5.27 17.10 -0.80
CA ALA A 121 -4.31 16.45 -1.69
C ALA A 121 -4.38 16.94 -3.15
N VAL A 122 -5.50 17.48 -3.56
CA VAL A 122 -5.73 17.87 -4.97
C VAL A 122 -6.58 19.15 -5.05
N SER A 123 -6.19 20.03 -5.94
CA SER A 123 -7.02 21.16 -6.35
C SER A 123 -8.13 20.65 -7.27
N GLY A 124 -9.38 21.01 -7.00
CA GLY A 124 -10.52 20.60 -7.82
C GLY A 124 -11.80 20.49 -7.02
N SER A 125 -12.91 20.26 -7.72
CA SER A 125 -14.21 20.07 -7.08
C SER A 125 -14.28 18.72 -6.36
N GLY A 126 -15.11 18.63 -5.32
CA GLY A 126 -15.35 17.37 -4.61
C GLY A 126 -15.87 16.25 -5.52
N GLY A 127 -16.64 16.63 -6.57
CA GLY A 127 -17.14 15.68 -7.57
C GLY A 127 -16.01 15.04 -8.39
N GLU A 128 -15.14 15.85 -8.99
CA GLU A 128 -14.01 15.35 -9.79
C GLU A 128 -13.05 14.44 -8.99
N ARG A 129 -12.83 14.80 -7.71
CA ARG A 129 -12.04 13.96 -6.81
C ARG A 129 -12.71 12.60 -6.59
N GLY A 130 -14.00 12.59 -6.29
CA GLY A 130 -14.76 11.36 -6.09
C GLY A 130 -14.80 10.47 -7.33
N GLU A 131 -14.92 11.04 -8.51
CA GLU A 131 -14.87 10.29 -9.79
C GLU A 131 -13.48 9.63 -10.00
N ARG A 132 -12.40 10.38 -9.78
CA ARG A 132 -11.03 9.85 -9.89
C ARG A 132 -10.75 8.74 -8.87
N GLU A 133 -11.14 8.95 -7.62
CA GLU A 133 -11.04 7.95 -6.56
C GLU A 133 -11.85 6.69 -6.93
N GLY A 134 -13.08 6.86 -7.41
CA GLY A 134 -13.93 5.76 -7.84
C GLY A 134 -13.34 4.96 -9.01
N LEU A 135 -12.76 5.64 -9.98
CA LEU A 135 -12.08 4.99 -11.12
C LEU A 135 -10.89 4.15 -10.65
N VAL A 136 -10.01 4.73 -9.82
CA VAL A 136 -8.84 4.00 -9.30
C VAL A 136 -9.28 2.81 -8.46
N ASN A 137 -10.27 2.95 -7.58
CA ASN A 137 -10.78 1.86 -6.78
C ASN A 137 -11.43 0.75 -7.63
N SER A 138 -12.08 1.08 -8.73
CA SER A 138 -12.60 0.09 -9.68
C SER A 138 -11.47 -0.74 -10.31
N VAL A 139 -10.37 -0.09 -10.69
CA VAL A 139 -9.16 -0.78 -11.19
C VAL A 139 -8.52 -1.64 -10.10
N LEU A 140 -8.47 -1.15 -8.86
CA LEU A 140 -7.93 -1.91 -7.72
C LEU A 140 -8.74 -3.18 -7.43
N ILE A 141 -10.06 -3.11 -7.51
CA ILE A 141 -10.93 -4.29 -7.36
C ILE A 141 -10.61 -5.33 -8.43
N LEU A 142 -10.52 -4.92 -9.71
CA LEU A 142 -10.19 -5.84 -10.82
C LEU A 142 -8.78 -6.42 -10.67
N ARG A 143 -7.81 -5.60 -10.28
CA ARG A 143 -6.44 -6.02 -10.00
C ARG A 143 -6.39 -7.07 -8.90
N ASP A 144 -6.99 -6.77 -7.76
CA ASP A 144 -6.97 -7.65 -6.59
C ASP A 144 -7.69 -8.97 -6.88
N GLN A 145 -8.82 -8.93 -7.61
CA GLN A 145 -9.51 -10.13 -8.07
C GLN A 145 -8.64 -10.98 -9.00
N THR A 146 -7.90 -10.35 -9.89
CA THR A 146 -6.99 -11.03 -10.83
C THR A 146 -5.86 -11.70 -10.06
N VAL A 147 -5.19 -10.97 -9.17
CA VAL A 147 -4.08 -11.49 -8.33
C VAL A 147 -4.55 -12.61 -7.41
N PHE A 148 -5.76 -12.50 -6.87
CA PHE A 148 -6.36 -13.54 -6.02
C PHE A 148 -6.53 -14.88 -6.74
N ARG A 149 -6.75 -14.85 -8.06
CA ARG A 149 -6.90 -16.05 -8.90
C ARG A 149 -5.59 -16.62 -9.44
N PHE A 150 -4.48 -15.90 -9.28
CA PHE A 150 -3.20 -16.34 -9.84
C PHE A 150 -2.69 -17.59 -9.13
N GLN A 151 -2.30 -18.55 -9.96
CA GLN A 151 -1.54 -19.71 -9.51
C GLN A 151 -0.08 -19.32 -9.18
N PRO A 152 0.65 -20.07 -8.34
CA PRO A 152 2.02 -19.74 -7.93
C PRO A 152 2.96 -19.43 -9.10
N ARG A 153 2.84 -20.16 -10.21
CA ARG A 153 3.65 -19.91 -11.41
C ARG A 153 3.35 -18.55 -12.02
N GLN A 154 2.07 -18.18 -12.11
CA GLN A 154 1.65 -16.89 -12.67
C GLN A 154 2.14 -15.73 -11.78
N ARG A 155 2.07 -15.86 -10.46
CA ARG A 155 2.61 -14.88 -9.51
C ARG A 155 4.11 -14.66 -9.76
N ARG A 156 4.91 -15.72 -9.85
CA ARG A 156 6.36 -15.61 -10.12
C ARG A 156 6.66 -14.92 -11.44
N MET A 157 5.94 -15.26 -12.51
CA MET A 157 6.09 -14.61 -13.81
C MET A 157 5.77 -13.12 -13.74
N MET A 158 4.67 -12.75 -13.09
CA MET A 158 4.28 -11.34 -12.94
C MET A 158 5.28 -10.55 -12.11
N VAL A 159 5.83 -11.13 -11.04
CA VAL A 159 6.92 -10.50 -10.26
C VAL A 159 8.12 -10.24 -11.16
N GLY A 160 8.56 -11.21 -11.94
CA GLY A 160 9.67 -11.06 -12.88
C GLY A 160 9.43 -9.89 -13.85
N LEU A 161 8.27 -9.84 -14.50
CA LEU A 161 7.91 -8.78 -15.43
C LEU A 161 7.88 -7.39 -14.76
N LEU A 162 7.29 -7.29 -13.58
CA LEU A 162 7.14 -6.01 -12.86
C LEU A 162 8.45 -5.50 -12.24
N MET A 163 9.41 -6.37 -12.02
CA MET A 163 10.72 -6.03 -11.46
C MET A 163 11.83 -5.99 -12.52
N GLY A 164 11.48 -6.03 -13.80
CA GLY A 164 12.41 -5.89 -14.91
C GLY A 164 13.28 -7.12 -15.19
N ALA A 165 12.89 -8.31 -14.72
CA ALA A 165 13.54 -9.53 -15.15
C ALA A 165 13.24 -9.77 -16.63
N THR A 166 14.28 -9.78 -17.46
CA THR A 166 14.16 -10.25 -18.83
C THR A 166 13.78 -11.72 -18.83
N GLN A 167 12.83 -12.10 -19.66
CA GLN A 167 12.60 -13.52 -19.94
C GLN A 167 13.89 -14.07 -20.58
N VAL A 168 14.66 -14.79 -19.77
CA VAL A 168 15.71 -15.65 -20.34
C VAL A 168 14.95 -16.89 -20.80
N GLU A 169 15.05 -17.18 -22.09
CA GLU A 169 14.53 -18.38 -22.73
C GLU A 169 14.97 -19.67 -22.03
#